data_0123b531efbf86ad3e5a7a62cc27519e
#
_entry.id   0123b531efbf86ad3e5a7a62cc27519e
#
_cell.length_a   1.000
_cell.length_b   1.000
_cell.length_c   1.000
_cell.angle_alpha   90.00
_cell.angle_beta   90.00
_cell.angle_gamma   90.00
#
_symmetry.space_group_name_H-M   'P 1'
#
loop_
_entity.id
_entity.type
_entity.pdbx_description
1 polymer ?
#
loop_
_entity_poly.entity_id
_entity_poly.type
_entity_poly.pdbx_seq_one_letter_code
_entity_poly.pdbx_strand_id
1 'polypeptide(L)'
;MLTRLDHLVILVNDLDLAAADYERLGFAVTPGGEHADGLTRNAVVPFGAGSYFELVSFLNPEDPTDNIWGWRGILPREGLIDYCVASDDLESDVRRLDSLGFGVDGPEEGGRRLPDDVKIRWRSASMRQEGRLLPFLIEDLTPRELRVPSGLAAEHPNGATGVVRLEISAPDVEEAASSLAMLLATETGASLRLGACALSPVATEEDTEPGPLAVELAGETGISQEPDPLLAHGVRIRIQSR
;
A
#
# COMPACT_ATOMS: atom_id res chain seq x y z
N MET A 1 17.17 -0.96 6.95
CA MET A 1 16.22 -0.16 7.77
C MET A 1 14.97 0.15 6.98
N LEU A 2 13.82 0.32 7.68
CA LEU A 2 12.59 0.78 7.05
C LEU A 2 12.74 2.24 6.61
N THR A 3 12.48 2.54 5.34
CA THR A 3 12.87 3.82 4.74
C THR A 3 11.71 4.73 4.39
N ARG A 4 10.63 4.18 3.84
CA ARG A 4 9.46 4.95 3.38
C ARG A 4 8.21 4.08 3.27
N LEU A 5 7.06 4.73 3.22
CA LEU A 5 5.87 4.09 2.68
C LEU A 5 6.15 3.72 1.21
N ASP A 6 6.04 2.43 0.89
CA ASP A 6 6.25 1.94 -0.47
C ASP A 6 4.98 2.07 -1.29
N HIS A 7 3.90 1.42 -0.84
CA HIS A 7 2.62 1.49 -1.52
C HIS A 7 1.44 1.20 -0.60
N LEU A 8 0.27 1.55 -1.09
CA LEU A 8 -1.02 1.22 -0.53
C LEU A 8 -1.72 0.24 -1.46
N VAL A 9 -2.27 -0.85 -0.92
CA VAL A 9 -2.93 -1.91 -1.68
C VAL A 9 -4.42 -1.64 -1.70
N ILE A 10 -4.97 -1.54 -2.90
CA ILE A 10 -6.39 -1.32 -3.16
C ILE A 10 -6.92 -2.54 -3.91
N LEU A 11 -7.68 -3.37 -3.19
CA LEU A 11 -8.30 -4.55 -3.78
C LEU A 11 -9.54 -4.14 -4.57
N VAL A 12 -9.65 -4.63 -5.80
CA VAL A 12 -10.77 -4.37 -6.69
C VAL A 12 -11.25 -5.66 -7.37
N ASN A 13 -12.54 -5.74 -7.68
CA ASN A 13 -13.10 -6.92 -8.34
C ASN A 13 -12.80 -6.93 -9.85
N ASP A 14 -12.78 -5.76 -10.47
CA ASP A 14 -12.47 -5.56 -11.90
C ASP A 14 -11.36 -4.51 -12.06
N LEU A 15 -10.16 -4.97 -12.41
CA LEU A 15 -8.99 -4.10 -12.54
C LEU A 15 -9.11 -3.09 -13.68
N ASP A 16 -9.73 -3.50 -14.81
CA ASP A 16 -9.83 -2.63 -15.98
C ASP A 16 -10.84 -1.51 -15.73
N LEU A 17 -11.96 -1.83 -15.05
CA LEU A 17 -12.90 -0.83 -14.57
C LEU A 17 -12.29 0.13 -13.57
N ALA A 18 -11.60 -0.43 -12.55
CA ALA A 18 -10.94 0.39 -11.52
C ALA A 18 -9.89 1.33 -12.11
N ALA A 19 -9.07 0.86 -13.05
CA ALA A 19 -8.09 1.70 -13.74
C ALA A 19 -8.77 2.87 -14.47
N ALA A 20 -9.87 2.61 -15.22
CA ALA A 20 -10.63 3.65 -15.90
C ALA A 20 -11.29 4.65 -14.92
N ASP A 21 -11.79 4.18 -13.78
CA ASP A 21 -12.38 5.05 -12.75
C ASP A 21 -11.32 5.93 -12.06
N TYR A 22 -10.13 5.39 -11.77
CA TYR A 22 -9.01 6.20 -11.25
C TYR A 22 -8.52 7.23 -12.27
N GLU A 23 -8.51 6.91 -13.57
CA GLU A 23 -8.23 7.91 -14.63
C GLU A 23 -9.31 9.01 -14.67
N ARG A 24 -10.58 8.68 -14.48
CA ARG A 24 -11.68 9.66 -14.38
C ARG A 24 -11.54 10.55 -13.13
N LEU A 25 -10.97 10.04 -12.05
CA LEU A 25 -10.60 10.83 -10.86
C LEU A 25 -9.35 11.70 -11.10
N GLY A 26 -8.75 11.64 -12.28
CA GLY A 26 -7.58 12.43 -12.66
C GLY A 26 -6.25 11.85 -12.19
N PHE A 27 -6.19 10.58 -11.88
CA PHE A 27 -4.92 9.89 -11.64
C PHE A 27 -4.34 9.33 -12.95
N ALA A 28 -3.02 9.36 -13.10
CA ALA A 28 -2.34 8.61 -14.16
C ALA A 28 -2.18 7.16 -13.69
N VAL A 29 -2.72 6.22 -14.48
CA VAL A 29 -2.67 4.78 -14.18
C VAL A 29 -1.75 4.09 -15.17
N THR A 30 -0.86 3.23 -14.67
CA THR A 30 0.05 2.44 -15.50
C THR A 30 -0.24 0.95 -15.31
N PRO A 31 -0.42 0.17 -16.38
CA PRO A 31 -0.53 -1.28 -16.29
C PRO A 31 0.68 -1.90 -15.59
N GLY A 32 0.46 -2.73 -14.60
CA GLY A 32 1.53 -3.39 -13.84
C GLY A 32 1.89 -4.75 -14.40
N GLY A 33 0.93 -5.66 -14.44
CA GLY A 33 1.12 -7.02 -14.94
C GLY A 33 0.63 -8.11 -13.99
N GLU A 34 1.00 -9.36 -14.29
CA GLU A 34 0.62 -10.53 -13.50
C GLU A 34 1.71 -10.86 -12.49
N HIS A 35 1.31 -11.14 -11.26
CA HIS A 35 2.23 -11.61 -10.22
C HIS A 35 2.74 -13.02 -10.53
N ALA A 36 3.94 -13.33 -10.06
CA ALA A 36 4.63 -14.57 -10.37
C ALA A 36 3.93 -15.83 -9.83
N ASP A 37 3.08 -15.67 -8.80
CA ASP A 37 2.24 -16.74 -8.27
C ASP A 37 1.05 -17.10 -9.18
N GLY A 38 0.75 -16.26 -10.20
CA GLY A 38 -0.35 -16.47 -11.13
C GLY A 38 -1.74 -16.26 -10.51
N LEU A 39 -1.83 -15.65 -9.32
CA LEU A 39 -3.09 -15.47 -8.61
C LEU A 39 -3.71 -14.08 -8.84
N THR A 40 -2.86 -13.06 -8.95
CA THR A 40 -3.31 -11.66 -9.04
C THR A 40 -2.62 -10.91 -10.17
N ARG A 41 -3.28 -9.84 -10.64
CA ARG A 41 -2.73 -8.83 -11.55
C ARG A 41 -2.92 -7.44 -10.97
N ASN A 42 -2.12 -6.47 -11.40
CA ASN A 42 -2.20 -5.12 -10.88
C ASN A 42 -2.07 -4.02 -11.94
N ALA A 43 -2.48 -2.82 -11.54
CA ALA A 43 -2.11 -1.54 -12.14
C ALA A 43 -1.58 -0.62 -11.04
N VAL A 44 -0.73 0.33 -11.40
CA VAL A 44 -0.10 1.22 -10.42
C VAL A 44 -0.42 2.68 -10.71
N VAL A 45 -0.62 3.46 -9.65
CA VAL A 45 -0.75 4.91 -9.65
C VAL A 45 0.48 5.47 -8.94
N PRO A 46 1.59 5.71 -9.66
CA PRO A 46 2.84 6.13 -9.04
C PRO A 46 2.83 7.61 -8.69
N PHE A 47 3.40 8.00 -7.56
CA PHE A 47 3.54 9.39 -7.16
C PHE A 47 4.99 9.86 -7.23
N GLY A 48 5.19 11.14 -7.55
CA GLY A 48 6.51 11.76 -7.65
C GLY A 48 7.33 11.67 -6.35
N ALA A 49 6.67 11.57 -5.19
CA ALA A 49 7.31 11.33 -3.90
C ALA A 49 7.82 9.89 -3.69
N GLY A 50 7.60 8.99 -4.65
CA GLY A 50 8.14 7.63 -4.67
C GLY A 50 7.27 6.55 -4.03
N SER A 51 6.10 6.87 -3.47
CA SER A 51 5.05 5.91 -3.13
C SER A 51 4.10 5.69 -4.30
N TYR A 52 3.21 4.69 -4.22
CA TYR A 52 2.18 4.47 -5.23
C TYR A 52 0.93 3.80 -4.65
N PHE A 53 -0.19 3.86 -5.37
CA PHE A 53 -1.31 2.95 -5.16
C PHE A 53 -1.13 1.74 -6.06
N GLU A 54 -1.35 0.57 -5.50
CA GLU A 54 -1.45 -0.69 -6.22
C GLU A 54 -2.92 -1.09 -6.30
N LEU A 55 -3.52 -0.93 -7.47
CA LEU A 55 -4.83 -1.51 -7.77
C LEU A 55 -4.61 -2.99 -8.08
N VAL A 56 -5.18 -3.90 -7.31
CA VAL A 56 -4.95 -5.34 -7.46
C VAL A 56 -6.26 -6.09 -7.58
N SER A 57 -6.31 -7.07 -8.50
CA SER A 57 -7.43 -7.99 -8.62
C SER A 57 -6.95 -9.44 -8.74
N PHE A 58 -7.77 -10.39 -8.29
CA PHE A 58 -7.54 -11.80 -8.55
C PHE A 58 -7.88 -12.12 -10.01
N LEU A 59 -7.01 -12.92 -10.66
CA LEU A 59 -7.23 -13.38 -12.05
C LEU A 59 -8.43 -14.31 -12.17
N ASN A 60 -8.64 -15.15 -11.16
CA ASN A 60 -9.80 -16.03 -11.06
C ASN A 60 -10.44 -15.89 -9.67
N PRO A 61 -11.51 -15.11 -9.53
CA PRO A 61 -12.20 -14.93 -8.24
C PRO A 61 -12.79 -16.22 -7.67
N GLU A 62 -13.13 -17.19 -8.51
CA GLU A 62 -13.73 -18.48 -8.10
C GLU A 62 -12.69 -19.51 -7.61
N ASP A 63 -11.40 -19.31 -7.89
CA ASP A 63 -10.33 -20.18 -7.41
C ASP A 63 -10.17 -19.97 -5.89
N PRO A 64 -10.24 -21.00 -5.04
CA PRO A 64 -10.10 -20.84 -3.59
C PRO A 64 -8.66 -20.56 -3.14
N THR A 65 -7.67 -20.65 -4.01
CA THR A 65 -6.25 -20.44 -3.69
C THR A 65 -6.00 -18.98 -3.32
N ASP A 66 -5.44 -18.74 -2.14
CA ASP A 66 -5.09 -17.39 -1.68
C ASP A 66 -3.62 -17.06 -1.92
N ASN A 67 -3.30 -15.78 -1.98
CA ASN A 67 -1.93 -15.32 -1.99
C ASN A 67 -1.34 -15.33 -0.56
N ILE A 68 -0.04 -15.11 -0.44
CA ILE A 68 0.69 -15.14 0.83
C ILE A 68 0.20 -14.08 1.84
N TRP A 69 -0.54 -13.07 1.39
CA TRP A 69 -1.08 -12.01 2.24
C TRP A 69 -2.53 -12.26 2.69
N GLY A 70 -3.19 -13.32 2.23
CA GLY A 70 -4.57 -13.65 2.62
C GLY A 70 -5.60 -12.64 2.13
N TRP A 71 -5.39 -12.01 0.98
CA TRP A 71 -6.30 -10.97 0.47
C TRP A 71 -7.60 -11.55 -0.10
N ARG A 72 -7.61 -12.82 -0.52
CA ARG A 72 -8.82 -13.46 -1.03
C ARG A 72 -9.95 -13.48 -0.02
N GLY A 73 -9.63 -13.67 1.26
CA GLY A 73 -10.61 -13.66 2.34
C GLY A 73 -11.37 -12.34 2.49
N ILE A 74 -10.91 -11.26 1.81
CA ILE A 74 -11.56 -9.94 1.86
C ILE A 74 -12.67 -9.83 0.80
N LEU A 75 -12.57 -10.59 -0.31
CA LEU A 75 -13.56 -10.55 -1.38
C LEU A 75 -14.97 -10.92 -0.90
N PRO A 76 -16.04 -10.34 -1.47
CA PRO A 76 -16.04 -9.41 -2.62
C PRO A 76 -15.89 -7.92 -2.24
N ARG A 77 -15.46 -7.60 -1.01
CA ARG A 77 -15.26 -6.22 -0.59
C ARG A 77 -14.09 -5.61 -1.36
N GLU A 78 -14.28 -4.39 -1.87
CA GLU A 78 -13.24 -3.56 -2.48
C GLU A 78 -12.74 -2.53 -1.48
N GLY A 79 -11.60 -1.91 -1.77
CA GLY A 79 -11.08 -0.77 -1.02
C GLY A 79 -9.61 -0.87 -0.65
N LEU A 80 -9.20 0.07 0.18
CA LEU A 80 -7.87 0.08 0.79
C LEU A 80 -7.79 -1.04 1.83
N ILE A 81 -6.95 -2.04 1.57
CA ILE A 81 -6.92 -3.27 2.35
C ILE A 81 -5.60 -3.52 3.07
N ASP A 82 -4.49 -2.99 2.55
CA ASP A 82 -3.16 -3.25 3.08
C ASP A 82 -2.20 -2.12 2.74
N TYR A 83 -1.01 -2.11 3.37
CA TYR A 83 0.04 -1.15 3.05
C TYR A 83 1.43 -1.75 3.25
N CYS A 84 2.36 -1.26 2.47
CA CYS A 84 3.72 -1.79 2.37
C CYS A 84 4.76 -0.74 2.73
N VAL A 85 5.80 -1.18 3.42
CA VAL A 85 6.94 -0.35 3.79
C VAL A 85 8.21 -0.90 3.15
N ALA A 86 8.99 -0.01 2.54
CA ALA A 86 10.27 -0.35 1.93
C ALA A 86 11.36 -0.55 2.98
N SER A 87 12.13 -1.60 2.82
CA SER A 87 13.38 -1.87 3.55
C SER A 87 14.58 -1.83 2.59
N ASP A 88 15.70 -1.35 3.06
CA ASP A 88 17.02 -1.40 2.37
C ASP A 88 17.88 -2.60 2.82
N ASP A 89 17.43 -3.35 3.83
CA ASP A 89 17.99 -4.62 4.31
C ASP A 89 16.90 -5.40 5.03
N LEU A 90 16.06 -6.08 4.24
CA LEU A 90 14.87 -6.77 4.72
C LEU A 90 15.22 -7.87 5.71
N GLU A 91 16.33 -8.58 5.50
CA GLU A 91 16.73 -9.67 6.36
C GLU A 91 17.13 -9.17 7.77
N SER A 92 17.81 -8.03 7.84
CA SER A 92 18.14 -7.39 9.14
C SER A 92 16.89 -6.83 9.82
N ASP A 93 15.97 -6.24 9.08
CA ASP A 93 14.71 -5.76 9.65
C ASP A 93 13.83 -6.90 10.16
N VAL A 94 13.73 -8.01 9.42
CA VAL A 94 13.01 -9.22 9.87
C VAL A 94 13.59 -9.73 11.18
N ARG A 95 14.91 -9.93 11.27
CA ARG A 95 15.57 -10.37 12.54
C ARG A 95 15.30 -9.42 13.69
N ARG A 96 15.36 -8.10 13.45
CA ARG A 96 15.06 -7.09 14.46
C ARG A 96 13.62 -7.18 14.94
N LEU A 97 12.66 -7.22 14.02
CA LEU A 97 11.22 -7.25 14.34
C LEU A 97 10.85 -8.57 15.06
N ASP A 98 11.40 -9.70 14.62
CA ASP A 98 11.16 -10.98 15.28
C ASP A 98 11.72 -10.98 16.72
N SER A 99 12.91 -10.36 16.94
CA SER A 99 13.48 -10.18 18.28
C SER A 99 12.65 -9.28 19.20
N LEU A 100 11.81 -8.41 18.63
CA LEU A 100 10.85 -7.56 19.35
C LEU A 100 9.49 -8.24 19.56
N GLY A 101 9.32 -9.48 19.07
CA GLY A 101 8.11 -10.28 19.27
C GLY A 101 7.01 -10.09 18.22
N PHE A 102 7.30 -9.45 17.08
CA PHE A 102 6.29 -9.25 16.02
C PHE A 102 5.88 -10.55 15.30
N GLY A 103 6.69 -11.61 15.36
CA GLY A 103 6.39 -12.87 14.68
C GLY A 103 6.33 -12.69 13.17
N VAL A 104 7.49 -12.55 12.54
CA VAL A 104 7.59 -12.24 11.10
C VAL A 104 7.65 -13.50 10.25
N ASP A 105 6.90 -13.55 9.17
CA ASP A 105 6.96 -14.55 8.11
C ASP A 105 7.72 -14.00 6.91
N GLY A 106 8.66 -14.77 6.37
CA GLY A 106 9.56 -14.36 5.29
C GLY A 106 11.01 -14.14 5.76
N PRO A 107 11.89 -13.53 4.93
CA PRO A 107 11.64 -12.99 3.59
C PRO A 107 11.38 -14.06 2.52
N GLU A 108 10.39 -13.82 1.68
CA GLU A 108 10.07 -14.67 0.54
C GLU A 108 10.25 -13.89 -0.78
N GLU A 109 10.72 -14.58 -1.83
CA GLU A 109 10.86 -13.98 -3.14
C GLU A 109 9.49 -13.88 -3.83
N GLY A 110 9.20 -12.70 -4.35
CA GLY A 110 8.07 -12.40 -5.20
C GLY A 110 8.50 -11.74 -6.51
N GLY A 111 7.55 -11.50 -7.38
CA GLY A 111 7.82 -10.83 -8.64
C GLY A 111 6.56 -10.66 -9.47
N ARG A 112 6.70 -9.95 -10.58
CA ARG A 112 5.67 -9.87 -11.61
C ARG A 112 6.29 -9.77 -12.99
N ARG A 113 5.48 -10.02 -13.99
CA ARG A 113 5.84 -9.84 -15.39
C ARG A 113 5.14 -8.62 -15.93
N LEU A 114 5.91 -7.67 -16.45
CA LEU A 114 5.39 -6.49 -17.12
C LEU A 114 4.77 -6.84 -18.47
N PRO A 115 3.94 -5.96 -19.07
CA PRO A 115 3.34 -6.20 -20.37
C PRO A 115 4.34 -6.43 -21.52
N ASP A 116 5.57 -5.91 -21.40
CA ASP A 116 6.69 -6.09 -22.33
C ASP A 116 7.57 -7.32 -22.04
N ASP A 117 7.08 -8.25 -21.20
CA ASP A 117 7.72 -9.49 -20.78
C ASP A 117 8.95 -9.32 -19.86
N VAL A 118 9.23 -8.10 -19.38
CA VAL A 118 10.28 -7.85 -18.39
C VAL A 118 9.84 -8.43 -17.05
N LYS A 119 10.72 -9.22 -16.42
CA LYS A 119 10.50 -9.79 -15.09
C LYS A 119 11.13 -8.89 -14.03
N ILE A 120 10.35 -8.50 -13.08
CA ILE A 120 10.80 -7.79 -11.89
C ILE A 120 10.68 -8.67 -10.66
N ARG A 121 11.59 -8.48 -9.71
CA ARG A 121 11.70 -9.32 -8.51
C ARG A 121 11.91 -8.47 -7.28
N TRP A 122 11.38 -8.95 -6.17
CA TRP A 122 11.55 -8.38 -4.83
C TRP A 122 11.57 -9.51 -3.79
N ARG A 123 11.86 -9.15 -2.55
CA ARG A 123 11.56 -9.98 -1.37
C ARG A 123 10.54 -9.26 -0.52
N SER A 124 9.67 -10.01 0.15
CA SER A 124 8.68 -9.48 1.07
C SER A 124 8.61 -10.27 2.36
N ALA A 125 8.16 -9.63 3.42
CA ALA A 125 7.91 -10.25 4.71
C ALA A 125 6.66 -9.64 5.33
N SER A 126 5.88 -10.42 6.08
CA SER A 126 4.66 -9.98 6.73
C SER A 126 4.69 -10.27 8.23
N MET A 127 4.01 -9.45 9.04
CA MET A 127 3.82 -9.70 10.45
C MET A 127 2.58 -10.58 10.66
N ARG A 128 2.69 -11.57 11.58
CA ARG A 128 1.55 -12.35 12.05
C ARG A 128 0.71 -11.48 12.96
N GLN A 129 -0.48 -11.13 12.52
CA GLN A 129 -1.39 -10.24 13.25
C GLN A 129 -2.85 -10.54 12.90
N GLU A 130 -3.76 -10.18 13.79
CA GLU A 130 -5.15 -10.08 13.45
C GLU A 130 -5.43 -8.72 12.78
N GLY A 131 -6.15 -8.72 11.67
CA GLY A 131 -6.34 -7.52 10.85
C GLY A 131 -5.09 -7.12 10.08
N ARG A 132 -4.96 -5.82 9.77
CA ARG A 132 -3.86 -5.27 8.96
C ARG A 132 -3.33 -3.94 9.52
N LEU A 133 -3.15 -3.94 10.85
CA LEU A 133 -2.64 -2.78 11.58
C LEU A 133 -1.20 -2.46 11.20
N LEU A 134 -0.36 -3.50 11.07
CA LEU A 134 1.05 -3.39 10.70
C LEU A 134 1.24 -3.66 9.21
N PRO A 135 2.17 -2.97 8.54
CA PRO A 135 2.46 -3.16 7.12
C PRO A 135 3.14 -4.50 6.85
N PHE A 136 3.06 -4.97 5.63
CA PHE A 136 4.09 -5.88 5.14
C PHE A 136 5.32 -5.09 4.62
N LEU A 137 6.43 -5.79 4.46
CA LEU A 137 7.72 -5.19 4.10
C LEU A 137 8.16 -5.66 2.72
N ILE A 138 8.90 -4.79 2.01
CA ILE A 138 9.44 -5.10 0.68
C ILE A 138 10.88 -4.60 0.51
N GLU A 139 11.68 -5.38 -0.21
CA GLU A 139 13.01 -5.01 -0.69
C GLU A 139 13.12 -5.35 -2.17
N ASP A 140 13.47 -4.37 -3.00
CA ASP A 140 13.65 -4.57 -4.43
C ASP A 140 14.91 -5.39 -4.75
N LEU A 141 14.78 -6.46 -5.54
CA LEU A 141 15.91 -7.24 -6.08
C LEU A 141 16.28 -6.82 -7.51
N THR A 142 15.36 -6.19 -8.21
CA THR A 142 15.59 -5.52 -9.49
C THR A 142 15.48 -4.02 -9.33
N PRO A 143 16.04 -3.20 -10.24
CA PRO A 143 15.90 -1.76 -10.15
C PRO A 143 14.47 -1.32 -9.94
N ARG A 144 14.25 -0.45 -8.92
CA ARG A 144 12.91 0.00 -8.50
C ARG A 144 12.13 0.66 -9.63
N GLU A 145 12.80 1.35 -10.52
CA GLU A 145 12.23 2.07 -11.67
C GLU A 145 11.45 1.14 -12.61
N LEU A 146 11.80 -0.15 -12.61
CA LEU A 146 11.07 -1.17 -13.36
C LEU A 146 9.74 -1.51 -12.68
N ARG A 147 9.67 -1.41 -11.34
CA ARG A 147 8.46 -1.71 -10.56
C ARG A 147 7.57 -0.49 -10.39
N VAL A 148 8.16 0.68 -10.21
CA VAL A 148 7.46 1.94 -9.94
C VAL A 148 7.85 2.97 -11.01
N PRO A 149 7.01 3.19 -12.03
CA PRO A 149 7.24 4.21 -13.04
C PRO A 149 7.40 5.61 -12.43
N SER A 150 8.13 6.49 -13.10
CA SER A 150 8.40 7.85 -12.68
C SER A 150 8.25 8.86 -13.84
N GLY A 151 8.58 10.13 -13.62
CA GLY A 151 8.43 11.18 -14.61
C GLY A 151 6.97 11.40 -14.98
N LEU A 152 6.65 11.48 -16.27
CA LEU A 152 5.29 11.75 -16.74
C LEU A 152 4.23 10.75 -16.23
N ALA A 153 4.62 9.50 -15.95
CA ALA A 153 3.72 8.50 -15.38
C ALA A 153 3.26 8.84 -13.95
N ALA A 154 4.02 9.68 -13.24
CA ALA A 154 3.72 10.14 -11.89
C ALA A 154 3.15 11.58 -11.86
N GLU A 155 2.80 12.15 -13.01
CA GLU A 155 2.13 13.44 -13.13
C GLU A 155 0.61 13.20 -13.27
N HIS A 156 -0.15 13.74 -12.31
CA HIS A 156 -1.57 13.49 -12.23
C HIS A 156 -2.39 14.75 -12.60
N PRO A 157 -3.37 14.66 -13.53
CA PRO A 157 -4.27 15.76 -13.85
C PRO A 157 -4.97 16.39 -12.63
N ASN A 158 -5.24 15.61 -11.57
CA ASN A 158 -5.79 16.11 -10.30
C ASN A 158 -4.75 16.80 -9.40
N GLY A 159 -3.48 16.85 -9.80
CA GLY A 159 -2.39 17.50 -9.08
C GLY A 159 -1.84 16.75 -7.86
N ALA A 160 -2.24 15.51 -7.64
CA ALA A 160 -1.70 14.70 -6.54
C ALA A 160 -0.20 14.41 -6.75
N THR A 161 0.62 14.54 -5.70
CA THR A 161 2.09 14.39 -5.80
C THR A 161 2.67 13.32 -4.89
N GLY A 162 1.94 12.88 -3.86
CA GLY A 162 2.42 11.84 -2.94
C GLY A 162 1.54 11.65 -1.72
N VAL A 163 1.70 10.51 -1.08
CA VAL A 163 1.01 10.19 0.17
C VAL A 163 1.70 10.93 1.32
N VAL A 164 0.94 11.75 2.06
CA VAL A 164 1.44 12.53 3.21
C VAL A 164 0.90 12.02 4.55
N ARG A 165 -0.23 11.31 4.52
CA ARG A 165 -0.81 10.69 5.72
C ARG A 165 -1.55 9.40 5.32
N LEU A 166 -1.40 8.39 6.17
CA LEU A 166 -2.23 7.19 6.18
C LEU A 166 -2.91 7.09 7.54
N GLU A 167 -4.23 7.12 7.57
CA GLU A 167 -5.02 6.80 8.76
C GLU A 167 -5.16 5.29 8.88
N ILE A 168 -4.94 4.77 10.09
CA ILE A 168 -4.97 3.34 10.39
C ILE A 168 -5.99 3.12 11.50
N SER A 169 -7.07 2.42 11.18
CA SER A 169 -8.09 2.02 12.14
C SER A 169 -7.52 1.04 13.15
N ALA A 170 -7.68 1.31 14.44
CA ALA A 170 -7.17 0.48 15.51
C ALA A 170 -8.17 0.42 16.68
N PRO A 171 -8.42 -0.78 17.25
CA PRO A 171 -9.27 -0.92 18.45
C PRO A 171 -8.69 -0.19 19.65
N ASP A 172 -7.36 -0.20 19.81
CA ASP A 172 -6.61 0.57 20.80
C ASP A 172 -5.55 1.43 20.08
N VAL A 173 -5.80 2.75 20.09
CA VAL A 173 -4.95 3.74 19.40
C VAL A 173 -3.57 3.86 20.05
N GLU A 174 -3.49 3.73 21.38
CA GLU A 174 -2.21 3.86 22.12
C GLU A 174 -1.35 2.62 21.90
N GLU A 175 -1.93 1.43 21.92
CA GLU A 175 -1.24 0.18 21.61
C GLU A 175 -0.75 0.16 20.14
N ALA A 176 -1.60 0.59 19.21
CA ALA A 176 -1.25 0.70 17.80
C ALA A 176 -0.10 1.70 17.57
N ALA A 177 -0.14 2.87 18.21
CA ALA A 177 0.92 3.85 18.12
C ALA A 177 2.25 3.31 18.70
N SER A 178 2.18 2.58 19.81
CA SER A 178 3.35 1.95 20.43
C SER A 178 3.95 0.88 19.53
N SER A 179 3.14 0.01 18.94
CA SER A 179 3.56 -1.03 18.00
C SER A 179 4.21 -0.45 16.74
N LEU A 180 3.61 0.59 16.16
CA LEU A 180 4.18 1.30 15.02
C LEU A 180 5.49 2.03 15.38
N ALA A 181 5.61 2.62 16.58
CA ALA A 181 6.86 3.22 17.05
C ALA A 181 7.98 2.18 17.17
N MET A 182 7.69 1.01 17.72
CA MET A 182 8.66 -0.10 17.79
C MET A 182 9.05 -0.60 16.39
N LEU A 183 8.07 -0.76 15.49
CA LEU A 183 8.32 -1.14 14.10
C LEU A 183 9.26 -0.15 13.41
N LEU A 184 9.02 1.16 13.57
CA LEU A 184 9.80 2.23 12.97
C LEU A 184 11.12 2.54 13.70
N ALA A 185 11.39 1.88 14.82
CA ALA A 185 12.53 2.16 15.71
C ALA A 185 12.57 3.64 16.14
N THR A 186 11.40 4.22 16.46
CA THR A 186 11.23 5.58 16.97
C THR A 186 10.83 5.57 18.45
N GLU A 187 11.02 6.70 19.14
CA GLU A 187 10.59 6.82 20.53
C GLU A 187 9.06 6.86 20.64
N THR A 188 8.50 6.25 21.69
CA THR A 188 7.07 6.33 21.99
C THR A 188 6.65 7.79 22.18
N GLY A 189 5.59 8.20 21.51
CA GLY A 189 5.13 9.60 21.51
C GLY A 189 5.78 10.49 20.44
N ALA A 190 6.78 10.00 19.72
CA ALA A 190 7.31 10.68 18.54
C ALA A 190 6.32 10.62 17.36
N SER A 191 6.49 11.51 16.40
CA SER A 191 5.70 11.46 15.16
C SER A 191 6.02 10.19 14.39
N LEU A 192 5.01 9.35 14.15
CA LEU A 192 5.15 8.12 13.37
C LEU A 192 5.26 8.48 11.89
N ARG A 193 6.47 8.49 11.36
CA ARG A 193 6.74 8.89 9.97
C ARG A 193 7.59 7.87 9.22
N LEU A 194 7.19 7.66 7.96
CA LEU A 194 7.93 6.90 6.96
C LEU A 194 8.23 7.83 5.78
N GLY A 195 9.42 8.44 5.78
CA GLY A 195 9.75 9.49 4.82
C GLY A 195 8.79 10.67 4.93
N ALA A 196 8.09 10.99 3.84
CA ALA A 196 7.10 12.07 3.80
C ALA A 196 5.77 11.72 4.47
N CYS A 197 5.44 10.42 4.57
CA CYS A 197 4.15 9.95 5.07
C CYS A 197 4.09 9.88 6.60
N ALA A 198 3.04 10.45 7.20
CA ALA A 198 2.68 10.24 8.60
C ALA A 198 1.74 9.03 8.71
N LEU A 199 2.02 8.11 9.64
CA LEU A 199 1.09 7.07 10.04
C LEU A 199 0.27 7.57 11.22
N SER A 200 -1.05 7.50 11.13
CA SER A 200 -1.97 8.07 12.11
C SER A 200 -2.97 7.02 12.58
N PRO A 201 -2.69 6.29 13.67
CA PRO A 201 -3.69 5.43 14.28
C PRO A 201 -4.90 6.25 14.73
N VAL A 202 -6.10 5.75 14.42
CA VAL A 202 -7.38 6.33 14.79
C VAL A 202 -8.29 5.24 15.37
N ALA A 203 -9.22 5.63 16.23
CA ALA A 203 -10.16 4.65 16.81
C ALA A 203 -10.99 3.98 15.71
N THR A 204 -11.15 2.66 15.84
CA THR A 204 -12.01 1.88 14.94
C THR A 204 -13.45 2.38 15.04
N GLU A 205 -14.06 2.71 13.90
CA GLU A 205 -15.48 2.98 13.78
C GLU A 205 -16.25 1.65 13.86
N GLU A 206 -17.52 1.73 14.24
CA GLU A 206 -18.42 0.55 14.25
C GLU A 206 -18.42 -0.09 12.84
N ASP A 207 -18.34 -1.43 12.77
CA ASP A 207 -18.27 -2.22 11.53
C ASP A 207 -17.03 -1.99 10.64
N THR A 208 -15.96 -1.39 11.17
CA THR A 208 -14.68 -1.21 10.46
C THR A 208 -13.64 -2.20 10.97
N GLU A 209 -12.98 -2.91 10.05
CA GLU A 209 -11.85 -3.80 10.38
C GLU A 209 -10.60 -3.00 10.74
N PRO A 210 -9.75 -3.49 11.67
CA PRO A 210 -8.45 -2.87 11.93
C PRO A 210 -7.54 -2.90 10.68
N GLY A 211 -6.93 -1.75 10.36
CA GLY A 211 -6.04 -1.63 9.20
C GLY A 211 -6.13 -0.26 8.53
N PRO A 212 -5.56 -0.12 7.31
CA PRO A 212 -5.56 1.15 6.60
C PRO A 212 -7.00 1.60 6.28
N LEU A 213 -7.30 2.87 6.59
CA LEU A 213 -8.67 3.41 6.55
C LEU A 213 -8.85 4.52 5.52
N ALA A 214 -7.95 5.49 5.52
CA ALA A 214 -8.05 6.67 4.66
C ALA A 214 -6.66 7.20 4.31
N VAL A 215 -6.57 7.89 3.17
CA VAL A 215 -5.30 8.43 2.67
C VAL A 215 -5.43 9.92 2.37
N GLU A 216 -4.40 10.66 2.78
CA GLU A 216 -4.22 12.06 2.44
C GLU A 216 -3.03 12.22 1.50
N LEU A 217 -3.27 12.89 0.38
CA LEU A 217 -2.28 13.19 -0.64
C LEU A 217 -1.93 14.68 -0.61
N ALA A 218 -0.66 14.99 -0.86
CA ALA A 218 -0.28 16.35 -1.22
C ALA A 218 -0.77 16.67 -2.63
N GLY A 219 -1.20 17.89 -2.87
CA GLY A 219 -1.65 18.37 -4.17
C GLY A 219 -1.09 19.75 -4.53
N GLU A 220 -0.98 20.04 -5.82
CA GLU A 220 -0.42 21.29 -6.36
C GLU A 220 -1.47 22.22 -7.00
N THR A 221 -2.76 21.82 -7.04
CA THR A 221 -3.80 22.56 -7.77
C THR A 221 -4.30 23.83 -7.08
N GLY A 222 -3.87 24.14 -5.85
CA GLY A 222 -4.38 25.26 -5.06
C GLY A 222 -5.77 25.01 -4.46
N ILE A 223 -6.40 23.88 -4.73
CA ILE A 223 -7.74 23.51 -4.27
C ILE A 223 -7.67 22.11 -3.65
N SER A 224 -8.18 21.96 -2.42
CA SER A 224 -8.35 20.66 -1.80
C SER A 224 -9.52 19.91 -2.48
N GLN A 225 -9.34 18.61 -2.68
CA GLN A 225 -10.29 17.74 -3.37
C GLN A 225 -10.57 16.50 -2.52
N GLU A 226 -11.80 16.03 -2.58
CA GLU A 226 -12.21 14.73 -2.04
C GLU A 226 -12.79 13.91 -3.20
N PRO A 227 -11.99 13.03 -3.83
CA PRO A 227 -12.46 12.13 -4.88
C PRO A 227 -13.67 11.31 -4.44
N ASP A 228 -14.60 11.09 -5.37
CA ASP A 228 -15.80 10.28 -5.11
C ASP A 228 -15.41 8.87 -4.65
N PRO A 229 -15.77 8.45 -3.43
CA PRO A 229 -15.43 7.13 -2.93
C PRO A 229 -15.99 5.97 -3.77
N LEU A 230 -17.10 6.18 -4.50
CA LEU A 230 -17.65 5.16 -5.40
C LEU A 230 -16.73 4.90 -6.58
N LEU A 231 -16.14 5.97 -7.17
CA LEU A 231 -15.16 5.85 -8.24
C LEU A 231 -13.79 5.43 -7.71
N ALA A 232 -13.50 5.69 -6.42
CA ALA A 232 -12.28 5.23 -5.76
C ALA A 232 -12.42 3.82 -5.18
N HIS A 233 -13.46 3.05 -5.54
CA HIS A 233 -13.69 1.68 -5.08
C HIS A 233 -13.67 1.56 -3.55
N GLY A 234 -14.34 2.48 -2.85
CA GLY A 234 -14.45 2.51 -1.40
C GLY A 234 -13.29 3.16 -0.66
N VAL A 235 -12.25 3.62 -1.36
CA VAL A 235 -11.10 4.29 -0.73
C VAL A 235 -11.45 5.73 -0.38
N ARG A 236 -11.23 6.11 0.89
CA ARG A 236 -11.36 7.50 1.35
C ARG A 236 -10.07 8.25 1.01
N ILE A 237 -10.11 9.07 -0.04
CA ILE A 237 -8.96 9.87 -0.51
C ILE A 237 -9.24 11.34 -0.24
N ARG A 238 -8.25 12.06 0.28
CA ARG A 238 -8.25 13.52 0.35
C ARG A 238 -6.98 14.05 -0.31
N ILE A 239 -7.10 14.98 -1.24
CA ILE A 239 -5.97 15.69 -1.85
C ILE A 239 -5.92 17.08 -1.24
N GLN A 240 -4.86 17.36 -0.48
CA GLN A 240 -4.66 18.67 0.15
C GLN A 240 -3.73 19.52 -0.69
N SER A 241 -4.19 20.72 -1.05
CA SER A 241 -3.32 21.72 -1.66
C SER A 241 -2.35 22.28 -0.64
N ARG A 242 -1.11 22.41 -1.03
CA ARG A 242 -0.09 23.20 -0.33
C ARG A 242 -0.15 24.65 -0.76
#